data_8963256a9ecf160faac2281c0c421f53
#
_entry.id   8963256a9ecf160faac2281c0c421f53
#
_cell.length_a   1.000
_cell.length_b   1.000
_cell.length_c   1.000
_cell.angle_alpha   90.00
_cell.angle_beta   90.00
_cell.angle_gamma   90.00
#
_symmetry.space_group_name_H-M   'P 1'
#
loop_
_entity.id
_entity.type
_entity.pdbx_description
1 polymer ?
#
loop_
_entity_poly.entity_id
_entity_poly.type
_entity_poly.pdbx_seq_one_letter_code
_entity_poly.pdbx_strand_id
1 'polypeptide(L)'
;MVVDTSALLAVLFAEPQAQRIAEILSAAEQPVMSAVNYTECLIRVLDRAPDAAEHLESALAEFALDIVPVDRVLASAAAYARLQYPINLGDCFAYSLAKARGLPLLTLDSDFNKTDVQLVAIVA
;
A
#
# COMPACT_ATOMS: atom_id res chain seq x y z
N MET A 1 1.98 5.26 -8.90
CA MET A 1 2.39 4.08 -8.09
C MET A 1 1.25 3.57 -7.23
N VAL A 2 1.30 2.30 -6.91
CA VAL A 2 0.42 1.70 -5.90
C VAL A 2 1.18 1.68 -4.57
N VAL A 3 0.48 2.00 -3.48
CA VAL A 3 1.07 2.07 -2.13
C VAL A 3 0.58 0.88 -1.32
N ASP A 4 1.52 0.12 -0.76
CA ASP A 4 1.23 -0.99 0.13
C ASP A 4 1.05 -0.51 1.57
N THR A 5 0.36 -1.32 2.37
CA THR A 5 0.12 -1.07 3.79
C THR A 5 1.41 -0.71 4.54
N SER A 6 2.49 -1.47 4.33
CA SER A 6 3.75 -1.29 5.05
C SER A 6 4.36 0.10 4.83
N ALA A 7 4.25 0.64 3.61
CA ALA A 7 4.82 1.95 3.30
C ALA A 7 4.06 3.07 4.02
N LEU A 8 2.72 3.05 3.97
CA LEU A 8 1.92 4.08 4.64
C LEU A 8 2.06 3.99 6.16
N LEU A 9 2.07 2.78 6.73
CA LEU A 9 2.27 2.60 8.17
C LEU A 9 3.64 3.11 8.63
N ALA A 10 4.68 2.97 7.80
CA ALA A 10 5.99 3.51 8.14
C ALA A 10 5.95 5.03 8.37
N VAL A 11 5.19 5.75 7.55
CA VAL A 11 5.00 7.19 7.70
C VAL A 11 4.16 7.49 8.96
N LEU A 12 3.04 6.79 9.12
CA LEU A 12 2.12 7.04 10.23
C LEU A 12 2.76 6.76 11.59
N PHE A 13 3.61 5.74 11.68
CA PHE A 13 4.25 5.32 12.93
C PHE A 13 5.68 5.84 13.09
N ALA A 14 6.10 6.76 12.22
CA ALA A 14 7.43 7.37 12.26
C ALA A 14 8.56 6.31 12.32
N GLU A 15 8.44 5.27 11.51
CA GLU A 15 9.48 4.25 11.38
C GLU A 15 10.73 4.80 10.67
N PRO A 16 11.87 4.10 10.68
CA PRO A 16 13.14 4.64 10.16
C PRO A 16 13.09 5.18 8.72
N GLN A 17 12.29 4.56 7.84
CA GLN A 17 12.17 5.01 6.45
C GLN A 17 11.07 6.06 6.24
N ALA A 18 10.39 6.52 7.29
CA ALA A 18 9.23 7.41 7.19
C ALA A 18 9.50 8.64 6.33
N GLN A 19 10.62 9.31 6.55
CA GLN A 19 10.95 10.53 5.81
C GLN A 19 11.12 10.25 4.33
N ARG A 20 11.86 9.21 3.98
CA ARG A 20 12.09 8.85 2.57
C ARG A 20 10.81 8.44 1.87
N ILE A 21 9.96 7.65 2.53
CA ILE A 21 8.65 7.27 1.99
C ILE A 21 7.78 8.51 1.78
N ALA A 22 7.73 9.42 2.75
CA ALA A 22 6.97 10.66 2.63
C ALA A 22 7.43 11.51 1.44
N GLU A 23 8.73 11.60 1.20
CA GLU A 23 9.29 12.30 0.05
C GLU A 23 8.83 11.66 -1.27
N ILE A 24 8.87 10.33 -1.36
CA ILE A 24 8.41 9.59 -2.53
C ILE A 24 6.93 9.84 -2.79
N LEU A 25 6.10 9.74 -1.74
CA LEU A 25 4.66 9.96 -1.84
C LEU A 25 4.34 11.41 -2.26
N SER A 26 5.05 12.37 -1.70
CA SER A 26 4.84 13.79 -2.03
C SER A 26 5.20 14.11 -3.48
N ALA A 27 6.15 13.39 -4.05
CA ALA A 27 6.57 13.58 -5.44
C ALA A 27 5.71 12.79 -6.43
N ALA A 28 4.91 11.84 -5.97
CA ALA A 28 4.07 11.01 -6.84
C ALA A 28 2.87 11.80 -7.37
N GLU A 29 2.57 11.64 -8.66
CA GLU A 29 1.46 12.38 -9.28
C GLU A 29 0.10 11.89 -8.82
N GLN A 30 -0.14 10.60 -8.83
CA GLN A 30 -1.45 10.01 -8.47
C GLN A 30 -1.24 8.69 -7.73
N PRO A 31 -0.76 8.73 -6.49
CA PRO A 31 -0.59 7.49 -5.75
C PRO A 31 -1.96 6.90 -5.40
N VAL A 32 -2.07 5.58 -5.46
CA VAL A 32 -3.30 4.86 -5.18
C VAL A 32 -3.05 3.71 -4.20
N MET A 33 -4.07 3.33 -3.47
CA MET A 33 -4.03 2.21 -2.54
C MET A 33 -5.33 1.43 -2.65
N SER A 34 -5.28 0.10 -2.59
CA SER A 34 -6.51 -0.69 -2.58
C SER A 34 -7.28 -0.49 -1.28
N ALA A 35 -8.60 -0.62 -1.35
CA ALA A 35 -9.46 -0.54 -0.17
C ALA A 35 -9.11 -1.60 0.88
N VAL A 36 -8.59 -2.76 0.48
CA VAL A 36 -8.14 -3.79 1.42
C VAL A 36 -6.92 -3.31 2.20
N ASN A 37 -5.94 -2.73 1.52
CA ASN A 37 -4.74 -2.20 2.18
C ASN A 37 -5.07 -1.00 3.07
N TYR A 38 -6.00 -0.16 2.65
CA TYR A 38 -6.54 0.91 3.51
C TYR A 38 -7.14 0.33 4.80
N THR A 39 -7.93 -0.74 4.68
CA THR A 39 -8.53 -1.41 5.84
C THR A 39 -7.46 -1.93 6.80
N GLU A 40 -6.40 -2.54 6.26
CA GLU A 40 -5.27 -3.00 7.07
C GLU A 40 -4.61 -1.84 7.83
N CYS A 41 -4.40 -0.71 7.14
CA CYS A 41 -3.85 0.49 7.78
C CYS A 41 -4.76 0.98 8.91
N LEU A 42 -6.05 1.07 8.66
CA LEU A 42 -7.01 1.55 9.66
C LEU A 42 -7.08 0.63 10.87
N ILE A 43 -7.08 -0.69 10.67
CA ILE A 43 -7.05 -1.65 11.76
C ILE A 43 -5.81 -1.42 12.65
N ARG A 44 -4.63 -1.29 12.04
CA ARG A 44 -3.39 -1.09 12.78
C ARG A 44 -3.38 0.23 13.54
N VAL A 45 -3.91 1.28 12.93
CA VAL A 45 -4.02 2.60 13.56
C VAL A 45 -4.98 2.55 14.75
N LEU A 46 -6.15 1.94 14.58
CA LEU A 46 -7.15 1.81 15.65
C LEU A 46 -6.66 0.95 16.81
N ASP A 47 -5.93 -0.12 16.51
CA ASP A 47 -5.35 -0.98 17.54
C ASP A 47 -4.32 -0.24 18.41
N ARG A 48 -3.59 0.67 17.80
CA ARG A 48 -2.55 1.42 18.49
C ARG A 48 -3.11 2.59 19.30
N ALA A 49 -4.05 3.34 18.71
CA ALA A 49 -4.71 4.47 19.36
C ALA A 49 -5.99 4.82 18.60
N PRO A 50 -7.19 4.63 19.20
CA PRO A 50 -8.45 4.91 18.49
C PRO A 50 -8.54 6.33 17.95
N ASP A 51 -7.94 7.31 18.63
CA ASP A 51 -7.94 8.71 18.20
C ASP A 51 -7.04 8.98 17.00
N ALA A 52 -6.15 8.03 16.66
CA ALA A 52 -5.19 8.20 15.58
C ALA A 52 -5.79 8.00 14.18
N ALA A 53 -7.07 7.61 14.08
CA ALA A 53 -7.74 7.47 12.78
C ALA A 53 -7.70 8.78 11.98
N GLU A 54 -7.76 9.92 12.63
CA GLU A 54 -7.67 11.23 11.97
C GLU A 54 -6.30 11.44 11.30
N HIS A 55 -5.24 10.86 11.86
CA HIS A 55 -3.91 10.93 11.26
C HIS A 55 -3.85 10.18 9.93
N LEU A 56 -4.53 9.05 9.82
CA LEU A 56 -4.65 8.32 8.57
C LEU A 56 -5.36 9.16 7.51
N GLU A 57 -6.51 9.75 7.85
CA GLU A 57 -7.27 10.58 6.92
C GLU A 57 -6.46 11.82 6.50
N SER A 58 -5.73 12.43 7.43
CA SER A 58 -4.85 13.57 7.13
C SER A 58 -3.73 13.17 6.17
N ALA A 59 -3.14 11.99 6.34
CA ALA A 59 -2.10 11.50 5.44
C ALA A 59 -2.65 11.24 4.04
N LEU A 60 -3.84 10.66 3.92
CA LEU A 60 -4.47 10.46 2.61
C LEU A 60 -4.66 11.79 1.88
N ALA A 61 -5.11 12.82 2.59
CA ALA A 61 -5.30 14.15 2.02
C ALA A 61 -3.96 14.80 1.65
N GLU A 62 -2.96 14.72 2.54
CA GLU A 62 -1.64 15.32 2.34
C GLU A 62 -0.95 14.77 1.09
N PHE A 63 -0.99 13.45 0.90
CA PHE A 63 -0.34 12.82 -0.24
C PHE A 63 -1.24 12.69 -1.47
N ALA A 64 -2.48 13.15 -1.39
CA ALA A 64 -3.49 12.94 -2.43
C ALA A 64 -3.58 11.45 -2.81
N LEU A 65 -3.55 10.59 -1.80
CA LEU A 65 -3.61 9.14 -1.96
C LEU A 65 -5.05 8.71 -2.14
N ASP A 66 -5.36 8.18 -3.33
CA ASP A 66 -6.70 7.74 -3.68
C ASP A 66 -6.91 6.28 -3.30
N ILE A 67 -8.04 5.99 -2.68
CA ILE A 67 -8.41 4.62 -2.30
C ILE A 67 -9.27 4.01 -3.40
N VAL A 68 -8.77 2.92 -3.97
CA VAL A 68 -9.41 2.23 -5.08
C VAL A 68 -10.34 1.14 -4.54
N PRO A 69 -11.64 1.20 -4.88
CA PRO A 69 -12.59 0.16 -4.47
C PRO A 69 -12.19 -1.21 -5.02
N VAL A 70 -12.54 -2.26 -4.28
CA VAL A 70 -12.37 -3.63 -4.74
C VAL A 70 -13.64 -4.08 -5.43
N ASP A 71 -13.55 -4.27 -6.74
CA ASP A 71 -14.62 -4.88 -7.51
C ASP A 71 -14.35 -6.38 -7.69
N ARG A 72 -15.26 -7.05 -8.41
CA ARG A 72 -15.14 -8.49 -8.65
C ARG A 72 -13.90 -8.83 -9.47
N VAL A 73 -13.51 -7.98 -10.41
CA VAL A 73 -12.34 -8.22 -11.27
C VAL A 73 -11.07 -8.19 -10.44
N LEU A 74 -10.91 -7.18 -9.59
CA LEU A 74 -9.75 -7.07 -8.72
C LEU A 74 -9.73 -8.21 -7.69
N ALA A 75 -10.88 -8.56 -7.12
CA ALA A 75 -10.98 -9.65 -6.15
C ALA A 75 -10.53 -10.99 -6.78
N SER A 76 -10.97 -11.26 -8.02
CA SER A 76 -10.56 -12.47 -8.74
C SER A 76 -9.06 -12.48 -9.03
N ALA A 77 -8.53 -11.35 -9.49
CA ALA A 77 -7.08 -11.23 -9.76
C ALA A 77 -6.26 -11.50 -8.49
N ALA A 78 -6.70 -10.99 -7.34
CA ALA A 78 -6.03 -11.23 -6.06
C ALA A 78 -6.02 -12.72 -5.70
N ALA A 79 -7.12 -13.43 -5.94
CA ALA A 79 -7.20 -14.87 -5.70
C ALA A 79 -6.18 -15.64 -6.56
N TYR A 80 -6.08 -15.29 -7.85
CA TYR A 80 -5.10 -15.92 -8.73
C TYR A 80 -3.66 -15.57 -8.35
N ALA A 81 -3.41 -14.36 -7.87
CA ALA A 81 -2.09 -13.97 -7.36
C ALA A 81 -1.69 -14.85 -6.17
N ARG A 82 -2.63 -15.15 -5.27
CA ARG A 82 -2.37 -16.03 -4.13
C ARG A 82 -2.03 -17.47 -4.57
N LEU A 83 -2.63 -17.92 -5.66
CA LEU A 83 -2.31 -19.22 -6.23
C LEU A 83 -0.89 -19.24 -6.80
N GLN A 84 -0.46 -18.15 -7.39
CA GLN A 84 0.83 -18.03 -8.09
C GLN A 84 2.00 -17.76 -7.13
N TYR A 85 1.77 -16.95 -6.08
CA TYR A 85 2.84 -16.48 -5.20
C TYR A 85 2.50 -16.73 -3.73
N PRO A 86 3.53 -17.03 -2.89
CA PRO A 86 3.33 -17.26 -1.46
C PRO A 86 3.25 -15.92 -0.68
N ILE A 87 2.30 -15.08 -1.01
CA ILE A 87 2.07 -13.79 -0.39
C ILE A 87 0.73 -13.80 0.36
N ASN A 88 0.58 -12.94 1.38
CA ASN A 88 -0.64 -12.93 2.18
C ASN A 88 -1.80 -12.25 1.45
N LEU A 89 -3.00 -12.27 2.05
CA LEU A 89 -4.21 -11.75 1.41
C LEU A 89 -4.08 -10.27 1.04
N GLY A 90 -3.63 -9.43 1.96
CA GLY A 90 -3.47 -7.99 1.69
C GLY A 90 -2.47 -7.72 0.58
N ASP A 91 -1.36 -8.46 0.55
CA ASP A 91 -0.34 -8.35 -0.48
C ASP A 91 -0.90 -8.70 -1.87
N CYS A 92 -1.82 -9.66 -1.93
CA CYS A 92 -2.46 -10.04 -3.20
C CYS A 92 -3.22 -8.87 -3.83
N PHE A 93 -3.87 -8.04 -3.02
CA PHE A 93 -4.60 -6.88 -3.53
C PHE A 93 -3.66 -5.76 -3.98
N ALA A 94 -2.59 -5.49 -3.24
CA ALA A 94 -1.59 -4.51 -3.65
C ALA A 94 -0.92 -4.94 -4.96
N TYR A 95 -0.50 -6.19 -5.05
CA TYR A 95 0.10 -6.78 -6.24
C TYR A 95 -0.85 -6.68 -7.45
N SER A 96 -2.08 -7.14 -7.28
CA SER A 96 -3.04 -7.20 -8.38
C SER A 96 -3.44 -5.82 -8.90
N LEU A 97 -3.57 -4.83 -8.01
CA LEU A 97 -3.85 -3.46 -8.40
C LEU A 97 -2.69 -2.88 -9.22
N ALA A 98 -1.46 -3.11 -8.77
CA ALA A 98 -0.26 -2.65 -9.48
C ALA A 98 -0.18 -3.28 -10.88
N LYS A 99 -0.40 -4.59 -10.99
CA LYS A 99 -0.37 -5.30 -12.28
C LYS A 99 -1.49 -4.83 -13.21
N ALA A 100 -2.71 -4.66 -12.68
CA ALA A 100 -3.87 -4.24 -13.49
C ALA A 100 -3.68 -2.84 -14.08
N ARG A 101 -3.00 -1.95 -13.37
CA ARG A 101 -2.78 -0.57 -13.82
C ARG A 101 -1.41 -0.35 -14.47
N GLY A 102 -0.55 -1.36 -14.51
CA GLY A 102 0.81 -1.23 -15.04
C GLY A 102 1.65 -0.24 -14.23
N LEU A 103 1.46 -0.20 -12.92
CA LEU A 103 2.14 0.74 -12.03
C LEU A 103 3.13 0.01 -11.11
N PRO A 104 4.21 0.68 -10.71
CA PRO A 104 5.10 0.12 -9.69
C PRO A 104 4.45 0.16 -8.31
N LEU A 105 4.96 -0.70 -7.42
CA LEU A 105 4.48 -0.83 -6.04
C LEU A 105 5.50 -0.22 -5.07
N LEU A 106 5.02 0.63 -4.18
CA LEU A 106 5.79 1.18 -3.06
C LEU A 106 5.51 0.34 -1.82
N THR A 107 6.52 -0.38 -1.35
CA THR A 107 6.39 -1.29 -0.20
C THR A 107 7.71 -1.40 0.56
N LEU A 108 7.62 -1.75 1.84
CA LEU A 108 8.75 -2.15 2.68
C LEU A 108 8.76 -3.67 2.93
N ASP A 109 7.79 -4.39 2.39
CA ASP A 109 7.66 -5.83 2.60
C ASP A 109 8.48 -6.61 1.58
N SER A 110 9.50 -7.35 2.05
CA SER A 110 10.37 -8.14 1.20
C SER A 110 9.67 -9.31 0.51
N ASP A 111 8.47 -9.70 0.95
CA ASP A 111 7.72 -10.78 0.32
C ASP A 111 7.39 -10.49 -1.14
N PHE A 112 7.27 -9.22 -1.51
CA PHE A 112 7.04 -8.85 -2.92
C PHE A 112 8.23 -9.14 -3.84
N ASN A 113 9.42 -9.38 -3.29
CA ASN A 113 10.58 -9.81 -4.08
C ASN A 113 10.36 -11.21 -4.72
N LYS A 114 9.39 -11.96 -4.21
CA LYS A 114 9.02 -13.28 -4.75
C LYS A 114 8.09 -13.17 -5.97
N THR A 115 7.66 -11.97 -6.30
CA THR A 115 6.69 -11.69 -7.38
C THR A 115 7.36 -11.00 -8.55
N ASP A 116 6.62 -10.81 -9.64
CA ASP A 116 7.09 -10.10 -10.82
C ASP A 116 6.71 -8.61 -10.84
N VAL A 117 6.11 -8.09 -9.74
CA VAL A 117 5.73 -6.69 -9.69
C VAL A 117 6.96 -5.79 -9.68
N GLN A 118 6.88 -4.68 -10.42
CA GLN A 118 7.93 -3.67 -10.38
C GLN A 118 7.85 -2.92 -9.05
N LEU A 119 8.98 -2.80 -8.36
CA LEU A 119 9.06 -2.12 -7.08
C LEU A 119 9.65 -0.72 -7.22
N VAL A 120 9.11 0.22 -6.45
CA VAL A 120 9.71 1.56 -6.33
C VAL A 120 10.99 1.43 -5.49
N ALA A 121 12.10 1.94 -6.01
CA ALA A 121 13.36 1.91 -5.27
C ALA A 121 13.30 2.88 -4.08
N ILE A 122 13.62 2.37 -2.90
CA ILE A 122 13.71 3.16 -1.68
C ILE A 122 15.17 3.22 -1.29
N VAL A 123 15.81 4.35 -1.55
CA VAL A 123 17.23 4.56 -1.29
C VAL A 123 17.38 5.54 -0.16
N ALA A 124 18.21 5.20 0.79
CA ALA A 124 18.50 6.06 1.93
C ALA A 124 19.22 7.35 1.50
#